data_3af0b00bc307d4a4e10ab440b0cbbe2c
#
_entry.id   3af0b00bc307d4a4e10ab440b0cbbe2c
#
_cell.length_a   1.000
_cell.length_b   1.000
_cell.length_c   1.000
_cell.angle_alpha   90.00
_cell.angle_beta   90.00
_cell.angle_gamma   90.00
#
_symmetry.space_group_name_H-M   'P 1'
#
loop_
_entity.id
_entity.type
_entity.pdbx_description
1 polymer ?
#
loop_
_entity_poly.entity_id
_entity_poly.type
_entity_poly.pdbx_seq_one_letter_code
_entity_poly.pdbx_strand_id
1 'polypeptide(L)'
;MADKNIGKIIQVIGAVLDLKFSEGYLPEINDAVEITRKDGGKLVVEVAQHLGDDIVRCIAMGPTDGLVRGMDAVATGGPISVPVGEATLGRIFNVLGEPIDEKEAPKDVEYAPIHRKAPSFEEQATQTEMLETGIKVVDLLC
;
A
#
# COMPACT_ATOMS: atom_id res chain seq x y z
N MET A 1 -25.11 -1.43 -0.25
CA MET A 1 -24.03 -2.45 -0.09
C MET A 1 -22.67 -1.84 0.24
N ALA A 2 -22.61 -0.57 0.63
CA ALA A 2 -21.37 0.16 0.87
C ALA A 2 -20.77 0.03 2.29
N ASP A 3 -21.49 -0.56 3.25
CA ASP A 3 -21.09 -0.50 4.66
C ASP A 3 -20.25 -1.70 5.15
N LYS A 4 -20.06 -2.73 4.32
CA LYS A 4 -19.35 -3.94 4.77
C LYS A 4 -17.83 -3.80 4.83
N ASN A 5 -17.26 -2.87 4.07
CA ASN A 5 -15.81 -2.66 3.99
C ASN A 5 -15.27 -1.62 4.99
N ILE A 6 -16.09 -1.19 5.93
CA ILE A 6 -15.70 -0.22 6.96
C ILE A 6 -15.39 -0.96 8.25
N GLY A 7 -14.15 -0.85 8.69
CA GLY A 7 -13.70 -1.29 10.01
C GLY A 7 -13.45 -0.12 10.95
N LYS A 8 -13.07 -0.41 12.18
CA LYS A 8 -12.72 0.58 13.20
C LYS A 8 -11.36 0.27 13.83
N ILE A 9 -10.61 1.31 14.12
CA ILE A 9 -9.37 1.19 14.89
C ILE A 9 -9.71 0.74 16.31
N ILE A 10 -9.11 -0.38 16.73
CA ILE A 10 -9.24 -0.87 18.12
C ILE A 10 -7.97 -0.62 18.93
N GLN A 11 -6.80 -0.59 18.25
CA GLN A 11 -5.51 -0.38 18.91
C GLN A 11 -4.52 0.27 17.95
N VAL A 12 -3.62 1.12 18.49
CA VAL A 12 -2.49 1.72 17.78
C VAL A 12 -1.25 1.52 18.64
N ILE A 13 -0.22 0.88 18.08
CA ILE A 13 1.07 0.59 18.73
C ILE A 13 2.20 1.01 17.78
N GLY A 14 2.65 2.26 17.89
CA GLY A 14 3.63 2.79 16.94
C GLY A 14 3.08 2.75 15.51
N ALA A 15 3.79 2.07 14.61
CA ALA A 15 3.37 1.89 13.22
C ALA A 15 2.37 0.73 13.01
N VAL A 16 2.01 0.02 14.05
CA VAL A 16 1.09 -1.14 13.97
C VAL A 16 -0.30 -0.74 14.45
N LEU A 17 -1.31 -1.08 13.67
CA LEU A 17 -2.71 -0.85 13.98
C LEU A 17 -3.48 -2.17 13.97
N ASP A 18 -4.35 -2.36 14.95
CA ASP A 18 -5.34 -3.43 14.91
C ASP A 18 -6.70 -2.82 14.56
N LEU A 19 -7.31 -3.35 13.50
CA LEU A 19 -8.58 -2.90 12.95
C LEU A 19 -9.60 -4.03 13.09
N LYS A 20 -10.82 -3.70 13.52
CA LYS A 20 -11.94 -4.64 13.57
C LYS A 20 -12.94 -4.32 12.48
N PHE A 21 -13.26 -5.30 11.67
CA PHE A 21 -14.28 -5.22 10.62
C PHE A 21 -15.61 -5.81 11.06
N SER A 22 -16.62 -5.65 10.22
CA SER A 22 -17.94 -6.26 10.44
C SER A 22 -17.89 -7.76 10.16
N GLU A 23 -18.71 -8.52 10.86
CA GLU A 23 -18.84 -9.97 10.65
C GLU A 23 -19.13 -10.29 9.16
N GLY A 24 -18.36 -11.23 8.61
CA GLY A 24 -18.47 -11.68 7.22
C GLY A 24 -17.77 -10.81 6.18
N TYR A 25 -17.02 -9.78 6.60
CA TYR A 25 -16.07 -9.06 5.73
C TYR A 25 -14.73 -8.91 6.43
N LEU A 26 -13.70 -9.45 5.82
CA LEU A 26 -12.32 -9.31 6.29
C LEU A 26 -11.43 -9.01 5.07
N PRO A 27 -10.68 -7.90 5.05
CA PRO A 27 -9.75 -7.63 3.96
C PRO A 27 -8.66 -8.70 3.91
N GLU A 28 -8.17 -9.01 2.72
CA GLU A 28 -7.12 -10.00 2.53
C GLU A 28 -5.76 -9.49 3.01
N ILE A 29 -4.82 -10.40 3.22
CA ILE A 29 -3.43 -10.04 3.53
C ILE A 29 -2.85 -9.29 2.33
N ASN A 30 -2.13 -8.20 2.58
CA ASN A 30 -1.61 -7.22 1.66
C ASN A 30 -2.64 -6.22 1.11
N ASP A 31 -3.91 -6.32 1.47
CA ASP A 31 -4.87 -5.28 1.09
C ASP A 31 -4.56 -3.94 1.76
N ALA A 32 -4.83 -2.88 1.02
CA ALA A 32 -4.76 -1.51 1.52
C ALA A 32 -6.04 -1.12 2.25
N VAL A 33 -5.88 -0.41 3.36
CA VAL A 33 -6.99 0.18 4.12
C VAL A 33 -6.71 1.67 4.32
N GLU A 34 -7.68 2.51 3.97
CA GLU A 34 -7.59 3.96 4.13
C GLU A 34 -8.21 4.43 5.43
N ILE A 35 -7.51 5.30 6.15
CA ILE A 35 -7.97 5.96 7.37
C ILE A 35 -7.96 7.46 7.12
N THR A 36 -9.12 8.10 7.25
CA THR A 36 -9.23 9.56 7.14
C THR A 36 -8.99 10.18 8.52
N ARG A 37 -7.99 11.04 8.62
CA ARG A 37 -7.66 11.77 9.84
C ARG A 37 -8.62 12.93 10.07
N LYS A 38 -8.65 13.47 11.29
CA LYS A 38 -9.49 14.62 11.66
C LYS A 38 -9.11 15.91 10.94
N ASP A 39 -7.86 16.03 10.53
CA ASP A 39 -7.33 17.16 9.74
C ASP A 39 -7.62 17.04 8.24
N GLY A 40 -8.31 15.98 7.82
CA GLY A 40 -8.61 15.66 6.41
C GLY A 40 -7.50 14.90 5.69
N GLY A 41 -6.35 14.67 6.33
CA GLY A 41 -5.27 13.87 5.77
C GLY A 41 -5.66 12.39 5.69
N LYS A 42 -5.16 11.69 4.69
CA LYS A 42 -5.31 10.24 4.54
C LYS A 42 -4.08 9.50 5.03
N LEU A 43 -4.28 8.40 5.72
CA LEU A 43 -3.26 7.42 6.03
C LEU A 43 -3.66 6.10 5.40
N VAL A 44 -2.75 5.50 4.66
CA VAL A 44 -2.91 4.14 4.15
C VAL A 44 -2.17 3.17 5.08
N VAL A 45 -2.82 2.07 5.39
CA VAL A 45 -2.22 0.96 6.14
C VAL A 45 -2.40 -0.32 5.35
N GLU A 46 -1.47 -1.24 5.45
CA GLU A 46 -1.48 -2.53 4.76
C GLU A 46 -1.79 -3.65 5.75
N VAL A 47 -2.67 -4.56 5.37
CA VAL A 47 -3.01 -5.73 6.17
C VAL A 47 -1.84 -6.71 6.17
N ALA A 48 -1.24 -6.92 7.34
CA ALA A 48 -0.11 -7.83 7.51
C ALA A 48 -0.53 -9.20 8.05
N GLN A 49 -1.57 -9.26 8.88
CA GLN A 49 -1.97 -10.49 9.54
C GLN A 49 -3.44 -10.48 9.96
N HIS A 50 -4.10 -11.63 9.89
CA HIS A 50 -5.40 -11.86 10.54
C HIS A 50 -5.18 -12.37 11.97
N LEU A 51 -5.85 -11.75 12.95
CA LEU A 51 -5.73 -12.13 14.37
C LEU A 51 -6.90 -13.01 14.85
N GLY A 52 -7.94 -13.16 14.03
CA GLY A 52 -9.21 -13.81 14.44
C GLY A 52 -10.22 -12.76 14.92
N ASP A 53 -11.45 -13.19 15.17
CA ASP A 53 -12.56 -12.35 15.68
C ASP A 53 -12.81 -11.08 14.85
N ASP A 54 -12.70 -11.20 13.51
CA ASP A 54 -12.81 -10.09 12.54
C ASP A 54 -11.76 -8.97 12.73
N ILE A 55 -10.64 -9.30 13.36
CA ILE A 55 -9.54 -8.36 13.60
C ILE A 55 -8.38 -8.64 12.66
N VAL A 56 -7.91 -7.58 12.03
CA VAL A 56 -6.67 -7.58 11.23
C VAL A 56 -5.63 -6.68 11.84
N ARG A 57 -4.38 -7.11 11.75
CA ARG A 57 -3.21 -6.31 12.10
C ARG A 57 -2.64 -5.69 10.84
N CYS A 58 -2.46 -4.36 10.89
CA CYS A 58 -2.00 -3.58 9.76
C CYS A 58 -0.72 -2.82 10.10
N ILE A 59 0.05 -2.51 9.06
CA ILE A 59 1.26 -1.68 9.14
C ILE A 59 0.96 -0.34 8.46
N ALA A 60 1.25 0.76 9.16
CA ALA A 60 1.02 2.11 8.64
C ALA A 60 2.12 2.52 7.64
N MET A 61 1.72 3.07 6.50
CA MET A 61 2.61 3.61 5.47
C MET A 61 2.99 5.09 5.72
N GLY A 62 2.71 5.58 6.91
CA GLY A 62 3.03 6.94 7.33
C GLY A 62 2.88 7.12 8.84
N PRO A 63 3.08 8.36 9.35
CA PRO A 63 2.94 8.65 10.78
C PRO A 63 1.55 8.31 11.30
N THR A 64 1.48 7.77 12.50
CA THR A 64 0.22 7.38 13.17
C THR A 64 -0.30 8.44 14.14
N ASP A 65 0.35 9.61 14.17
CA ASP A 65 -0.03 10.71 15.05
C ASP A 65 -1.47 11.15 14.79
N GLY A 66 -2.20 11.41 15.87
CA GLY A 66 -3.60 11.85 15.82
C GLY A 66 -4.63 10.74 15.57
N LEU A 67 -4.20 9.49 15.38
CA LEU A 67 -5.12 8.36 15.31
C LEU A 67 -5.66 8.05 16.71
N VAL A 68 -6.96 7.76 16.76
CA VAL A 68 -7.63 7.37 18.00
C VAL A 68 -8.49 6.14 17.76
N ARG A 69 -8.70 5.38 18.84
CA ARG A 69 -9.61 4.24 18.83
C ARG A 69 -11.01 4.66 18.39
N GLY A 70 -11.66 3.85 17.56
CA GLY A 70 -13.00 4.07 17.04
C GLY A 70 -13.08 4.85 15.74
N MET A 71 -11.96 5.37 15.22
CA MET A 71 -11.93 5.96 13.87
C MET A 71 -12.24 4.91 12.82
N ASP A 72 -12.88 5.35 11.74
CA ASP A 72 -13.24 4.51 10.62
C ASP A 72 -12.02 4.22 9.74
N ALA A 73 -11.96 2.98 9.28
CA ALA A 73 -10.95 2.46 8.38
C ALA A 73 -11.65 1.75 7.21
N VAL A 74 -11.42 2.22 5.99
CA VAL A 74 -12.12 1.75 4.79
C VAL A 74 -11.19 0.86 3.98
N ALA A 75 -11.54 -0.42 3.85
CA ALA A 75 -10.80 -1.34 2.99
C ALA A 75 -11.01 -0.98 1.51
N THR A 76 -9.92 -0.90 0.74
CA THR A 76 -9.95 -0.52 -0.67
C THR A 76 -10.36 -1.68 -1.58
N GLY A 77 -10.27 -2.91 -1.08
CA GLY A 77 -10.57 -4.14 -1.84
C GLY A 77 -9.42 -4.63 -2.70
N GLY A 78 -8.19 -4.18 -2.43
CA GLY A 78 -6.99 -4.64 -3.10
C GLY A 78 -5.71 -4.05 -2.50
N PRO A 79 -4.54 -4.48 -2.97
CA PRO A 79 -3.26 -4.01 -2.49
C PRO A 79 -2.95 -2.58 -2.93
N ILE A 80 -1.95 -1.99 -2.28
CA ILE A 80 -1.37 -0.70 -2.72
C ILE A 80 -0.92 -0.84 -4.17
N SER A 81 -1.36 0.09 -5.01
CA SER A 81 -1.00 0.13 -6.43
C SER A 81 -0.26 1.43 -6.75
N VAL A 82 0.79 1.31 -7.56
CA VAL A 82 1.68 2.41 -7.93
C VAL A 82 1.69 2.60 -9.46
N PRO A 83 1.95 3.82 -9.95
CA PRO A 83 2.08 4.05 -11.38
C PRO A 83 3.30 3.31 -11.93
N VAL A 84 3.16 2.75 -13.14
CA VAL A 84 4.22 2.01 -13.84
C VAL A 84 4.36 2.50 -15.28
N GLY A 85 5.44 2.10 -15.95
CA GLY A 85 5.71 2.40 -17.35
C GLY A 85 6.65 3.59 -17.56
N GLU A 86 6.88 3.95 -18.82
CA GLU A 86 7.89 4.94 -19.23
C GLU A 86 7.67 6.33 -18.61
N ALA A 87 6.41 6.72 -18.36
CA ALA A 87 6.09 8.02 -17.75
C ALA A 87 6.60 8.15 -16.31
N THR A 88 7.03 7.06 -15.68
CA THR A 88 7.60 7.07 -14.32
C THR A 88 9.13 7.21 -14.31
N LEU A 89 9.77 7.08 -15.46
CA LEU A 89 11.24 7.18 -15.56
C LEU A 89 11.72 8.60 -15.20
N GLY A 90 12.79 8.68 -14.40
CA GLY A 90 13.35 9.95 -13.94
C GLY A 90 12.45 10.72 -12.96
N ARG A 91 11.45 10.07 -12.36
CA ARG A 91 10.53 10.62 -11.36
C ARG A 91 10.82 10.01 -9.98
N ILE A 92 10.39 10.70 -8.94
CA ILE A 92 10.51 10.24 -7.55
C ILE A 92 9.11 10.15 -6.96
N PHE A 93 8.78 8.98 -6.41
CA PHE A 93 7.48 8.69 -5.80
C PHE A 93 7.65 8.24 -4.35
N ASN A 94 6.61 8.47 -3.55
CA ASN A 94 6.50 7.86 -2.23
C ASN A 94 5.99 6.40 -2.36
N VAL A 95 5.85 5.70 -1.23
CA VAL A 95 5.39 4.29 -1.18
C VAL A 95 3.96 4.09 -1.70
N LEU A 96 3.18 5.15 -1.84
CA LEU A 96 1.81 5.13 -2.35
C LEU A 96 1.73 5.49 -3.84
N GLY A 97 2.89 5.73 -4.50
CA GLY A 97 2.94 6.13 -5.89
C GLY A 97 2.61 7.61 -6.15
N GLU A 98 2.60 8.44 -5.10
CA GLU A 98 2.42 9.88 -5.25
C GLU A 98 3.77 10.54 -5.54
N PRO A 99 3.84 11.49 -6.50
CA PRO A 99 5.08 12.17 -6.83
C PRO A 99 5.53 13.07 -5.67
N ILE A 100 6.82 13.00 -5.35
CA ILE A 100 7.47 13.83 -4.32
C ILE A 100 8.60 14.69 -4.90
N ASP A 101 8.70 14.76 -6.22
CA ASP A 101 9.70 15.51 -6.99
C ASP A 101 9.22 16.92 -7.38
N GLU A 102 8.19 17.46 -6.71
CA GLU A 102 7.59 18.79 -6.95
C GLU A 102 6.99 18.96 -8.38
N LYS A 103 6.79 17.87 -9.11
CA LYS A 103 6.17 17.87 -10.43
C LYS A 103 4.74 17.33 -10.37
N GLU A 104 3.94 17.66 -11.38
CA GLU A 104 2.59 17.10 -11.50
C GLU A 104 2.61 15.57 -11.56
N ALA A 105 1.55 14.95 -11.07
CA ALA A 105 1.36 13.51 -11.22
C ALA A 105 1.37 13.12 -12.71
N PRO A 106 2.01 12.00 -13.08
CA PRO A 106 2.00 11.56 -14.46
C PRO A 106 0.56 11.24 -14.89
N LYS A 107 0.23 11.65 -16.12
CA LYS A 107 -1.10 11.44 -16.73
C LYS A 107 -1.04 10.20 -17.62
N ASP A 108 -2.19 9.54 -17.75
CA ASP A 108 -2.35 8.36 -18.63
C ASP A 108 -1.35 7.23 -18.33
N VAL A 109 -1.17 6.93 -17.04
CA VAL A 109 -0.30 5.86 -16.57
C VAL A 109 -1.11 4.64 -16.15
N GLU A 110 -0.54 3.47 -16.38
CA GLU A 110 -1.03 2.22 -15.83
C GLU A 110 -0.62 2.10 -14.36
N TYR A 111 -1.49 1.53 -13.53
CA TYR A 111 -1.21 1.23 -12.13
C TYR A 111 -1.05 -0.28 -11.95
N ALA A 112 -0.03 -0.68 -11.22
CA ALA A 112 0.19 -2.08 -10.89
C ALA A 112 0.31 -2.25 -9.36
N PRO A 113 -0.22 -3.38 -8.83
CA PRO A 113 -0.09 -3.69 -7.42
C PRO A 113 1.38 -3.94 -7.05
N ILE A 114 1.79 -3.48 -5.86
CA ILE A 114 3.15 -3.71 -5.34
C ILE A 114 3.40 -5.17 -4.99
N HIS A 115 2.34 -5.91 -4.64
CA HIS A 115 2.39 -7.35 -4.39
C HIS A 115 1.93 -8.11 -5.64
N ARG A 116 2.84 -8.76 -6.32
CA ARG A 116 2.57 -9.60 -7.49
C ARG A 116 3.47 -10.83 -7.49
N LYS A 117 2.97 -11.88 -8.10
CA LYS A 117 3.77 -13.10 -8.29
C LYS A 117 4.94 -12.83 -9.23
N ALA A 118 6.06 -13.50 -9.00
CA ALA A 118 7.16 -13.51 -9.96
C ALA A 118 6.69 -14.06 -11.32
N PRO A 119 7.29 -13.59 -12.44
CA PRO A 119 6.99 -14.14 -13.76
C PRO A 119 7.24 -15.65 -13.80
N SER A 120 6.38 -16.37 -14.52
CA SER A 120 6.60 -17.79 -14.78
C SER A 120 7.84 -18.00 -15.65
N PHE A 121 8.36 -19.22 -15.68
CA PHE A 121 9.54 -19.52 -16.50
C PHE A 121 9.30 -19.25 -18.00
N GLU A 122 8.09 -19.40 -18.49
CA GLU A 122 7.70 -19.14 -19.87
C GLU A 122 7.67 -17.64 -20.21
N GLU A 123 7.41 -16.80 -19.21
CA GLU A 123 7.37 -15.32 -19.36
C GLU A 123 8.73 -14.66 -19.20
N GLN A 124 9.75 -15.41 -18.75
CA GLN A 124 11.08 -14.85 -18.54
C GLN A 124 11.81 -14.64 -19.87
N ALA A 125 12.49 -13.50 -19.98
CA ALA A 125 13.37 -13.25 -21.12
C ALA A 125 14.53 -14.25 -21.14
N THR A 126 14.84 -14.78 -22.31
CA THR A 126 15.96 -15.72 -22.52
C THR A 126 17.33 -15.04 -22.55
N GLN A 127 17.35 -13.73 -22.73
CA GLN A 127 18.58 -12.92 -22.73
C GLN A 127 18.72 -12.18 -21.40
N THR A 128 19.92 -12.17 -20.85
CA THR A 128 20.25 -11.40 -19.65
C THR A 128 20.48 -9.94 -20.05
N GLU A 129 19.65 -9.06 -19.50
CA GLU A 129 19.79 -7.62 -19.64
C GLU A 129 20.18 -7.00 -18.30
N MET A 130 21.07 -6.00 -18.33
CA MET A 130 21.48 -5.27 -17.14
C MET A 130 20.45 -4.17 -16.85
N LEU A 131 19.89 -4.16 -15.64
CA LEU A 131 19.02 -3.09 -15.16
C LEU A 131 19.81 -2.12 -14.30
N GLU A 132 20.11 -0.94 -14.84
CA GLU A 132 20.72 0.15 -14.08
C GLU A 132 19.65 0.87 -13.25
N THR A 133 19.70 0.71 -11.92
CA THR A 133 18.70 1.30 -11.00
C THR A 133 19.01 2.76 -10.65
N GLY A 134 20.26 3.20 -10.82
CA GLY A 134 20.76 4.49 -10.34
C GLY A 134 21.01 4.54 -8.83
N ILE A 135 20.75 3.46 -8.13
CA ILE A 135 21.04 3.33 -6.69
C ILE A 135 22.43 2.72 -6.55
N LYS A 136 23.44 3.53 -6.20
CA LYS A 136 24.85 3.13 -6.18
C LYS A 136 25.12 1.83 -5.42
N VAL A 137 24.47 1.63 -4.29
CA VAL A 137 24.67 0.42 -3.48
C VAL A 137 24.15 -0.82 -4.20
N VAL A 138 23.00 -0.73 -4.85
CA VAL A 138 22.41 -1.83 -5.62
C VAL A 138 23.29 -2.12 -6.84
N ASP A 139 23.58 -1.11 -7.63
CA ASP A 139 24.27 -1.27 -8.92
C ASP A 139 25.74 -1.72 -8.78
N LEU A 140 26.37 -1.50 -7.61
CA LEU A 140 27.78 -1.86 -7.39
C LEU A 140 27.98 -3.14 -6.56
N LEU A 141 26.98 -3.56 -5.79
CA LEU A 141 27.13 -4.66 -4.81
C LEU A 141 26.21 -5.85 -5.06
N CYS A 142 25.26 -5.78 -6.01
CA CYS A 142 24.29 -6.85 -6.30
C CYS A 142 24.52 -7.50 -7.66
#